data_5ccbeb2968b09c45a3d0fdfe795dd239
#
_entry.id   5ccbeb2968b09c45a3d0fdfe795dd239
#
_cell.length_a   1.000
_cell.length_b   1.000
_cell.length_c   1.000
_cell.angle_alpha   90.00
_cell.angle_beta   90.00
_cell.angle_gamma   90.00
#
_symmetry.space_group_name_H-M   'P 1'
#
loop_
_entity.id
_entity.type
_entity.pdbx_description
1 polymer ?
#
loop_
_entity_poly.entity_id
_entity_poly.type
_entity_poly.pdbx_seq_one_letter_code
_entity_poly.pdbx_strand_id
1 'polypeptide(L)'
;MYKKILLLIFLLFFFTKNNYGQEIDSKKHINKIHKTYEKELGLNKEQSKQIKQILLQYNPEIKKLINTKATKIEINKLIKLEVLEIFNILTREQFSMYKTLKKVLEENKKFRK
;
A
#
# COMPACT_ATOMS: atom_id res chain seq x y z
N MET A 1 -0.84 -4.52 19.33
CA MET A 1 -0.58 -3.27 20.04
C MET A 1 0.71 -2.58 19.60
N TYR A 2 1.76 -3.33 19.35
CA TYR A 2 2.99 -2.75 18.79
C TYR A 2 2.80 -2.11 17.43
N LYS A 3 1.87 -2.67 16.64
CA LYS A 3 1.57 -2.14 15.31
C LYS A 3 0.98 -0.73 15.34
N LYS A 4 0.17 -0.41 16.34
CA LYS A 4 -0.42 0.93 16.46
C LYS A 4 0.60 2.00 16.84
N ILE A 5 1.58 1.64 17.65
CA ILE A 5 2.65 2.55 18.04
C ILE A 5 3.58 2.82 16.86
N LEU A 6 3.93 1.76 16.11
CA LEU A 6 4.72 1.88 14.90
C LEU A 6 4.02 2.72 13.84
N LEU A 7 2.69 2.54 13.70
CA LEU A 7 1.87 3.32 12.79
C LEU A 7 1.86 4.80 13.15
N LEU A 8 1.79 5.12 14.43
CA LEU A 8 1.82 6.49 14.91
C LEU A 8 3.16 7.16 14.64
N ILE A 9 4.25 6.44 14.85
CA ILE A 9 5.60 6.95 14.56
C ILE A 9 5.76 7.18 13.06
N PHE A 10 5.24 6.28 12.25
CA PHE A 10 5.24 6.42 10.80
C PHE A 10 4.45 7.63 10.34
N LEU A 11 3.27 7.85 10.91
CA LEU A 11 2.43 9.00 10.59
C LEU A 11 3.12 10.32 10.93
N LEU A 12 3.82 10.37 12.06
CA LEU A 12 4.58 11.55 12.45
C LEU A 12 5.71 11.85 11.46
N PHE A 13 6.34 10.81 10.92
CA PHE A 13 7.35 10.96 9.90
C PHE A 13 6.80 11.55 8.60
N PHE A 14 5.57 11.21 8.26
CA PHE A 14 4.92 11.71 7.05
C PHE A 14 4.62 13.21 7.11
N PHE A 15 4.24 13.70 8.27
CA PHE A 15 3.85 15.10 8.41
C PHE A 15 5.00 16.08 8.26
N THR A 16 6.25 15.62 8.37
CA THR A 16 7.40 16.50 8.25
C THR A 16 7.91 16.65 6.82
N LYS A 17 7.31 15.95 5.85
CA LYS A 17 7.78 15.96 4.47
C LYS A 17 6.68 16.40 3.51
N ASN A 18 6.46 17.68 3.39
CA ASN A 18 5.45 18.22 2.49
C ASN A 18 5.91 18.25 1.05
N ASN A 19 5.46 17.27 0.25
CA ASN A 19 5.62 17.27 -1.19
C ASN A 19 4.23 17.23 -1.84
N TYR A 20 3.62 18.39 -1.98
CA TYR A 20 2.23 18.51 -2.39
C TYR A 20 1.94 17.93 -3.77
N GLY A 21 2.84 18.10 -4.73
CA GLY A 21 2.63 17.58 -6.09
C GLY A 21 2.66 16.06 -6.15
N GLN A 22 3.58 15.44 -5.43
CA GLN A 22 3.68 13.98 -5.38
C GLN A 22 2.52 13.35 -4.59
N GLU A 23 2.01 14.04 -3.59
CA GLU A 23 0.87 13.57 -2.82
C GLU A 23 -0.39 13.46 -3.66
N ILE A 24 -0.65 14.43 -4.54
CA ILE A 24 -1.83 14.43 -5.39
C ILE A 24 -1.80 13.26 -6.36
N ASP A 25 -0.66 13.02 -7.02
CA ASP A 25 -0.51 11.91 -7.96
C ASP A 25 -0.56 10.56 -7.24
N SER A 26 0.06 10.46 -6.07
CA SER A 26 0.03 9.26 -5.25
C SER A 26 -1.38 8.94 -4.80
N LYS A 27 -2.14 9.94 -4.38
CA LYS A 27 -3.53 9.75 -3.96
C LYS A 27 -4.41 9.25 -5.10
N LYS A 28 -4.26 9.78 -6.29
CA LYS A 28 -5.00 9.31 -7.48
C LYS A 28 -4.69 7.84 -7.76
N HIS A 29 -3.42 7.50 -7.74
CA HIS A 29 -2.96 6.13 -7.98
C HIS A 29 -3.51 5.19 -6.92
N ILE A 30 -3.41 5.58 -5.65
CA ILE A 30 -3.90 4.79 -4.52
C ILE A 30 -5.41 4.61 -4.61
N ASN A 31 -6.14 5.67 -4.95
CA ASN A 31 -7.60 5.57 -5.10
C ASN A 31 -8.00 4.59 -6.19
N LYS A 32 -7.26 4.54 -7.28
CA LYS A 32 -7.50 3.57 -8.36
C LYS A 32 -7.28 2.14 -7.88
N ILE A 33 -6.16 1.90 -7.22
CA ILE A 33 -5.83 0.58 -6.67
C ILE A 33 -6.87 0.18 -5.64
N HIS A 34 -7.24 1.09 -4.76
CA HIS A 34 -8.21 0.85 -3.70
C HIS A 34 -9.58 0.47 -4.27
N LYS A 35 -10.05 1.18 -5.28
CA LYS A 35 -11.32 0.86 -5.95
C LYS A 35 -11.27 -0.51 -6.59
N THR A 36 -10.14 -0.87 -7.19
CA THR A 36 -9.96 -2.19 -7.78
C THR A 36 -10.04 -3.27 -6.70
N TYR A 37 -9.38 -3.07 -5.57
CA TYR A 37 -9.44 -4.03 -4.46
C TYR A 37 -10.86 -4.13 -3.89
N GLU A 38 -11.55 -3.00 -3.71
CA GLU A 38 -12.93 -3.03 -3.22
C GLU A 38 -13.83 -3.90 -4.10
N LYS A 39 -13.73 -3.70 -5.40
CA LYS A 39 -14.56 -4.40 -6.37
C LYS A 39 -14.18 -5.87 -6.49
N GLU A 40 -12.89 -6.14 -6.68
CA GLU A 40 -12.44 -7.50 -6.99
C GLU A 40 -12.40 -8.41 -5.75
N LEU A 41 -12.13 -7.85 -4.58
CA LEU A 41 -12.06 -8.63 -3.34
C LEU A 41 -13.38 -8.65 -2.57
N GLY A 42 -14.34 -7.81 -2.96
CA GLY A 42 -15.60 -7.72 -2.24
C GLY A 42 -15.43 -7.23 -0.81
N LEU A 43 -14.69 -6.14 -0.62
CA LEU A 43 -14.40 -5.61 0.71
C LEU A 43 -15.65 -5.03 1.36
N ASN A 44 -15.83 -5.29 2.67
CA ASN A 44 -16.84 -4.57 3.43
C ASN A 44 -16.32 -3.17 3.77
N LYS A 45 -17.19 -2.34 4.37
CA LYS A 45 -16.84 -0.93 4.66
C LYS A 45 -15.62 -0.81 5.56
N GLU A 46 -15.54 -1.63 6.58
CA GLU A 46 -14.43 -1.60 7.53
C GLU A 46 -13.11 -2.03 6.88
N GLN A 47 -13.15 -3.14 6.14
CA GLN A 47 -11.99 -3.62 5.40
C GLN A 47 -11.51 -2.58 4.38
N SER A 48 -12.44 -2.00 3.66
CA SER A 48 -12.13 -1.00 2.64
C SER A 48 -11.41 0.20 3.24
N LYS A 49 -11.93 0.70 4.37
CA LYS A 49 -11.33 1.82 5.07
C LYS A 49 -9.91 1.50 5.56
N GLN A 50 -9.74 0.33 6.15
CA GLN A 50 -8.45 -0.10 6.68
C GLN A 50 -7.42 -0.29 5.59
N ILE A 51 -7.81 -0.91 4.49
CA ILE A 51 -6.91 -1.12 3.36
C ILE A 51 -6.50 0.20 2.72
N LYS A 52 -7.43 1.14 2.60
CA LYS A 52 -7.10 2.47 2.08
C LYS A 52 -6.04 3.15 2.96
N GLN A 53 -6.19 3.05 4.28
CA GLN A 53 -5.21 3.61 5.21
C GLN A 53 -3.84 2.97 5.05
N ILE A 54 -3.80 1.65 4.86
CA ILE A 54 -2.54 0.92 4.64
C ILE A 54 -1.88 1.38 3.34
N LEU A 55 -2.64 1.47 2.27
CA LEU A 55 -2.12 1.93 0.99
C LEU A 55 -1.56 3.35 1.07
N LEU A 56 -2.27 4.23 1.75
CA LEU A 56 -1.85 5.62 1.93
C LEU A 56 -0.57 5.73 2.76
N GLN A 57 -0.38 4.79 3.67
CA GLN A 57 0.79 4.78 4.54
C GLN A 57 2.04 4.23 3.85
N TYR A 58 1.91 3.08 3.20
CA TYR A 58 3.07 2.36 2.66
C TYR A 58 3.46 2.78 1.25
N ASN A 59 2.49 3.08 0.40
CA ASN A 59 2.77 3.34 -1.01
C ASN A 59 3.72 4.52 -1.22
N PRO A 60 3.52 5.68 -0.56
CA PRO A 60 4.45 6.79 -0.71
C PRO A 60 5.86 6.47 -0.20
N GLU A 61 5.98 5.69 0.87
CA GLU A 61 7.29 5.31 1.41
C GLU A 61 8.04 4.36 0.49
N ILE A 62 7.33 3.38 -0.07
CA ILE A 62 7.92 2.45 -1.03
C ILE A 62 8.42 3.22 -2.25
N LYS A 63 7.59 4.13 -2.76
CA LYS A 63 7.93 4.95 -3.92
C LYS A 63 9.15 5.83 -3.64
N LYS A 64 9.23 6.37 -2.44
CA LYS A 64 10.35 7.19 -2.01
C LYS A 64 11.64 6.38 -1.95
N LEU A 65 11.58 5.17 -1.41
CA LEU A 65 12.75 4.29 -1.37
C LEU A 65 13.23 3.92 -2.78
N ILE A 66 12.30 3.67 -3.68
CA ILE A 66 12.63 3.41 -5.08
C ILE A 66 13.33 4.61 -5.71
N ASN A 67 12.80 5.81 -5.46
CA ASN A 67 13.35 7.04 -6.03
C ASN A 67 14.70 7.42 -5.45
N THR A 68 14.98 7.05 -4.21
CA THR A 68 16.26 7.33 -3.57
C THR A 68 17.29 6.22 -3.78
N LYS A 69 16.96 5.24 -4.63
CA LYS A 69 17.82 4.10 -4.94
C LYS A 69 18.20 3.28 -3.71
N ALA A 70 17.25 3.11 -2.79
CA ALA A 70 17.43 2.24 -1.64
C ALA A 70 17.66 0.81 -2.09
N THR A 71 18.26 -0.01 -1.23
CA THR A 71 18.53 -1.40 -1.56
C THR A 71 17.22 -2.18 -1.72
N LYS A 72 17.29 -3.25 -2.50
CA LYS A 72 16.14 -4.15 -2.67
C LYS A 72 15.68 -4.73 -1.33
N ILE A 73 16.62 -4.95 -0.42
CA ILE A 73 16.31 -5.48 0.90
C ILE A 73 15.40 -4.52 1.69
N GLU A 74 15.72 -3.24 1.66
CA GLU A 74 14.92 -2.22 2.35
C GLU A 74 13.52 -2.09 1.73
N ILE A 75 13.46 -2.06 0.41
CA ILE A 75 12.20 -1.97 -0.32
C ILE A 75 11.33 -3.19 -0.05
N ASN A 76 11.91 -4.38 -0.13
CA ASN A 76 11.19 -5.63 0.11
C ASN A 76 10.70 -5.75 1.55
N LYS A 77 11.47 -5.25 2.49
CA LYS A 77 11.08 -5.22 3.90
C LYS A 77 9.78 -4.44 4.08
N LEU A 78 9.70 -3.28 3.46
CA LEU A 78 8.53 -2.42 3.56
C LEU A 78 7.32 -3.03 2.86
N ILE A 79 7.54 -3.65 1.69
CA ILE A 79 6.50 -4.34 0.95
C ILE A 79 5.94 -5.51 1.77
N LYS A 80 6.80 -6.26 2.45
CA LYS A 80 6.37 -7.36 3.31
C LYS A 80 5.52 -6.89 4.47
N LEU A 81 5.86 -5.75 5.07
CA LEU A 81 5.07 -5.19 6.15
C LEU A 81 3.68 -4.80 5.67
N GLU A 82 3.60 -4.17 4.51
CA GLU A 82 2.32 -3.81 3.91
C GLU A 82 1.46 -5.07 3.68
N VAL A 83 2.04 -6.09 3.09
CA VAL A 83 1.33 -7.33 2.80
C VAL A 83 0.84 -7.99 4.08
N LEU A 84 1.64 -7.99 5.13
CA LEU A 84 1.25 -8.56 6.42
C LEU A 84 0.08 -7.83 7.05
N GLU A 85 0.05 -6.51 6.96
CA GLU A 85 -1.08 -5.74 7.50
C GLU A 85 -2.35 -6.01 6.71
N ILE A 86 -2.24 -6.11 5.40
CA ILE A 86 -3.38 -6.45 4.55
C ILE A 86 -3.86 -7.88 4.85
N PHE A 87 -2.93 -8.81 5.03
CA PHE A 87 -3.26 -10.18 5.41
C PHE A 87 -4.11 -10.24 6.67
N ASN A 88 -3.81 -9.41 7.67
CA ASN A 88 -4.54 -9.39 8.93
C ASN A 88 -5.97 -8.86 8.80
N ILE A 89 -6.28 -8.17 7.72
CA ILE A 89 -7.59 -7.56 7.50
C ILE A 89 -8.49 -8.46 6.64
N LEU A 90 -7.89 -9.16 5.68
CA LEU A 90 -8.63 -9.96 4.70
C LEU A 90 -8.92 -11.37 5.22
N THR A 91 -10.00 -11.95 4.70
CA THR A 91 -10.22 -13.39 4.86
C THR A 91 -9.18 -14.15 4.03
N ARG A 92 -9.07 -15.46 4.27
CA ARG A 92 -8.13 -16.30 3.53
C ARG A 92 -8.39 -16.25 2.02
N GLU A 93 -9.66 -16.31 1.64
CA GLU A 93 -10.06 -16.27 0.24
C GLU A 93 -9.73 -14.90 -0.39
N GLN A 94 -10.06 -13.84 0.32
CA GLN A 94 -9.75 -12.49 -0.15
C GLN A 94 -8.25 -12.28 -0.30
N PHE A 95 -7.47 -12.81 0.62
CA PHE A 95 -6.01 -12.67 0.55
C PHE A 95 -5.42 -13.41 -0.66
N SER A 96 -5.96 -14.58 -0.96
CA SER A 96 -5.54 -15.33 -2.15
C SER A 96 -5.81 -14.51 -3.43
N MET A 97 -6.99 -13.93 -3.52
CA MET A 97 -7.35 -13.05 -4.64
C MET A 97 -6.48 -11.79 -4.68
N TYR A 98 -6.19 -11.24 -3.51
CA TYR A 98 -5.32 -10.08 -3.41
C TYR A 98 -3.93 -10.33 -3.98
N LYS A 99 -3.33 -11.48 -3.66
CA LYS A 99 -2.00 -11.83 -4.18
C LYS A 99 -2.01 -11.94 -5.71
N THR A 100 -3.03 -12.58 -6.26
CA THR A 100 -3.19 -12.72 -7.71
C THR A 100 -3.36 -11.35 -8.37
N LEU A 101 -4.21 -10.52 -7.79
CA LEU A 101 -4.49 -9.20 -8.31
C LEU A 101 -3.26 -8.29 -8.27
N LYS A 102 -2.52 -8.35 -7.18
CA LYS A 102 -1.28 -7.59 -7.03
C LYS A 102 -0.27 -7.97 -8.10
N LYS A 103 -0.13 -9.26 -8.39
CA LYS A 103 0.76 -9.76 -9.42
C LYS A 103 0.37 -9.22 -10.80
N VAL A 104 -0.92 -9.26 -11.11
CA VAL A 104 -1.43 -8.74 -12.39
C VAL A 104 -1.15 -7.25 -12.52
N LEU A 105 -1.38 -6.49 -11.47
CA LEU A 105 -1.13 -5.04 -11.48
C LEU A 105 0.35 -4.72 -11.68
N GLU A 106 1.24 -5.49 -11.09
CA GLU A 106 2.67 -5.33 -11.27
C GLU A 106 3.12 -5.68 -12.69
N GLU A 107 2.57 -6.74 -13.27
CA GLU A 107 2.85 -7.12 -14.65
C GLU A 107 2.38 -6.05 -15.62
N ASN A 108 1.21 -5.47 -15.40
CA ASN A 108 0.70 -4.40 -16.23
C ASN A 108 1.60 -3.16 -16.20
N LYS A 109 2.21 -2.87 -15.07
CA LYS A 109 3.19 -1.79 -14.96
C LYS A 109 4.41 -2.03 -15.81
N LYS A 110 4.88 -3.26 -15.91
CA LYS A 110 6.03 -3.63 -16.75
C LYS A 110 5.74 -3.42 -18.22
N PHE A 111 4.53 -3.68 -18.65
CA PHE A 111 4.15 -3.52 -20.06
C PHE A 111 3.90 -2.06 -20.47
N ARG A 112 3.70 -1.17 -19.50
CA ARG A 112 3.44 0.24 -19.78
C ARG A 112 4.70 1.10 -19.95
N LYS A 113 5.83 0.48 -19.92
CA LYS A 113 7.07 1.17 -20.26
C LYS A 113 7.20 1.21 -21.78
#